data_138946016e6f05566f54007cc401e5ff
#
_entry.id   138946016e6f05566f54007cc401e5ff
#
_cell.length_a   1.000
_cell.length_b   1.000
_cell.length_c   1.000
_cell.angle_alpha   90.00
_cell.angle_beta   90.00
_cell.angle_gamma   90.00
#
_symmetry.space_group_name_H-M   'P 1'
#
loop_
_entity.id
_entity.type
_entity.pdbx_description
1 polymer ?
#
loop_
_entity_poly.entity_id
_entity_poly.type
_entity_poly.pdbx_seq_one_letter_code
_entity_poly.pdbx_strand_id
1 'polypeptide(L)'
;MIDEPVLTVNEITAGYTPGVDVVRSCSLVVGQGEYVGIIGPNGAGKSTLLKAIFGLVRVREGSVQLRGETVTNLPAHELVARRVGFVPQVENIFPSLTVEENLRIGIYQRRRQWDERLAFVAGMFPVLASRFRQRAGLLSGGERQMLAIGRALMSEPSVLLLDEPSAGLSPLNQELVFERTAEINKSGISIVMVEQNAQRCLEIAHRGYVLDQGRNAYTGPAGELLHDPKVVELYLGSLARKQ
;
A
#
# COMPACT_ATOMS: atom_id res chain seq x y z
N MET A 1 13.29 -19.46 5.36
CA MET A 1 12.77 -19.54 3.98
C MET A 1 11.36 -18.99 4.05
N ILE A 2 11.00 -18.07 3.16
CA ILE A 2 9.62 -17.59 3.04
C ILE A 2 8.84 -18.78 2.45
N ASP A 3 7.81 -19.27 3.17
CA ASP A 3 6.79 -20.11 2.54
C ASP A 3 6.30 -19.39 1.29
N GLU A 4 5.87 -20.10 0.25
CA GLU A 4 5.56 -19.58 -1.08
C GLU A 4 5.15 -18.10 -1.13
N PRO A 5 5.91 -17.21 -1.81
CA PRO A 5 5.62 -15.78 -1.81
C PRO A 5 4.28 -15.50 -2.50
N VAL A 6 3.47 -14.64 -1.89
CA VAL A 6 2.20 -14.19 -2.49
C VAL A 6 2.43 -13.21 -3.64
N LEU A 7 3.48 -12.39 -3.54
CA LEU A 7 3.88 -11.43 -4.57
C LEU A 7 5.39 -11.45 -4.74
N THR A 8 5.85 -11.57 -5.98
CA THR A 8 7.27 -11.50 -6.33
C THR A 8 7.46 -10.49 -7.46
N VAL A 9 8.39 -9.58 -7.28
CA VAL A 9 8.81 -8.60 -8.27
C VAL A 9 10.28 -8.86 -8.56
N ASN A 10 10.59 -9.15 -9.83
CA ASN A 10 11.93 -9.50 -10.27
C ASN A 10 12.46 -8.43 -11.21
N GLU A 11 13.45 -7.68 -10.76
CA GLU A 11 14.27 -6.73 -11.52
C GLU A 11 13.47 -5.82 -12.46
N ILE A 12 12.33 -5.29 -12.01
CA ILE A 12 11.50 -4.47 -12.87
C ILE A 12 12.14 -3.11 -13.15
N THR A 13 12.05 -2.70 -14.42
CA THR A 13 12.36 -1.36 -14.90
C THR A 13 11.08 -0.72 -15.41
N ALA A 14 10.73 0.47 -14.90
CA ALA A 14 9.47 1.14 -15.20
C ALA A 14 9.55 2.66 -15.14
N GLY A 15 8.68 3.34 -15.87
CA GLY A 15 8.56 4.79 -15.86
C GLY A 15 7.41 5.27 -16.74
N TYR A 16 7.06 6.54 -16.60
CA TYR A 16 5.89 7.14 -17.27
C TYR A 16 6.15 7.49 -18.73
N THR A 17 7.36 7.95 -19.05
CA THR A 17 7.75 8.40 -20.38
C THR A 17 8.69 7.39 -21.04
N PRO A 18 8.50 7.04 -22.31
CA PRO A 18 9.44 6.18 -23.03
C PRO A 18 10.89 6.67 -22.89
N GLY A 19 11.81 5.76 -22.55
CA GLY A 19 13.23 6.08 -22.37
C GLY A 19 13.60 6.74 -21.02
N VAL A 20 12.61 7.06 -20.17
CA VAL A 20 12.89 7.60 -18.82
C VAL A 20 12.47 6.56 -17.78
N ASP A 21 13.48 5.95 -17.12
CA ASP A 21 13.26 4.96 -16.08
C ASP A 21 13.31 5.61 -14.70
N VAL A 22 12.18 5.54 -14.00
CA VAL A 22 12.04 5.98 -12.61
C VAL A 22 12.40 4.84 -11.65
N VAL A 23 12.00 3.63 -11.99
CA VAL A 23 12.35 2.38 -11.30
C VAL A 23 13.31 1.62 -12.20
N ARG A 24 14.42 1.11 -11.63
CA ARG A 24 15.55 0.52 -12.37
C ARG A 24 15.99 -0.77 -11.71
N SER A 25 15.61 -1.91 -12.28
CA SER A 25 15.98 -3.25 -11.79
C SER A 25 15.62 -3.44 -10.31
N CYS A 26 14.38 -3.03 -9.91
CA CYS A 26 13.90 -3.21 -8.55
C CYS A 26 13.30 -4.59 -8.34
N SER A 27 13.62 -5.19 -7.20
CA SER A 27 13.10 -6.49 -6.78
C SER A 27 12.48 -6.41 -5.39
N LEU A 28 11.39 -7.14 -5.17
CA LEU A 28 10.84 -7.37 -3.83
C LEU A 28 10.07 -8.69 -3.77
N VAL A 29 9.98 -9.23 -2.58
CA VAL A 29 9.23 -10.45 -2.28
C VAL A 29 8.33 -10.19 -1.08
N VAL A 30 7.08 -10.66 -1.16
CA VAL A 30 6.09 -10.57 -0.09
C VAL A 30 5.58 -11.97 0.21
N GLY A 31 5.74 -12.41 1.44
CA GLY A 31 5.18 -13.66 1.94
C GLY A 31 3.68 -13.55 2.23
N GLN A 32 3.00 -14.69 2.40
CA GLN A 32 1.60 -14.71 2.80
C GLN A 32 1.46 -14.09 4.21
N GLY A 33 0.57 -13.10 4.36
CA GLY A 33 0.37 -12.37 5.63
C GLY A 33 1.55 -11.48 6.03
N GLU A 34 2.56 -11.29 5.17
CA GLU A 34 3.70 -10.43 5.47
C GLU A 34 3.32 -8.95 5.31
N TYR A 35 3.82 -8.11 6.21
CA TYR A 35 3.78 -6.65 6.09
C TYR A 35 5.14 -6.15 5.61
N VAL A 36 5.20 -5.60 4.40
CA VAL A 36 6.41 -5.07 3.77
C VAL A 36 6.34 -3.55 3.72
N GLY A 37 7.34 -2.88 4.27
CA GLY A 37 7.52 -1.44 4.19
C GLY A 37 8.53 -1.06 3.09
N ILE A 38 8.17 -0.10 2.25
CA ILE A 38 9.06 0.50 1.26
C ILE A 38 9.30 1.96 1.65
N ILE A 39 10.53 2.27 1.99
CA ILE A 39 10.96 3.60 2.43
C ILE A 39 12.00 4.18 1.49
N GLY A 40 12.31 5.45 1.63
CA GLY A 40 13.32 6.16 0.84
C GLY A 40 12.96 7.62 0.61
N PRO A 41 13.87 8.44 0.08
CA PRO A 41 13.66 9.85 -0.14
C PRO A 41 12.54 10.13 -1.15
N ASN A 42 12.10 11.40 -1.18
CA ASN A 42 11.16 11.84 -2.21
C ASN A 42 11.81 11.71 -3.59
N GLY A 43 11.06 11.21 -4.56
CA GLY A 43 11.58 10.95 -5.91
C GLY A 43 12.36 9.65 -6.06
N ALA A 44 12.52 8.83 -5.01
CA ALA A 44 13.22 7.54 -5.10
C ALA A 44 12.52 6.48 -5.97
N GLY A 45 11.27 6.73 -6.43
CA GLY A 45 10.52 5.81 -7.29
C GLY A 45 9.54 4.93 -6.55
N LYS A 46 9.30 5.12 -5.25
CA LYS A 46 8.42 4.30 -4.40
C LYS A 46 7.00 4.13 -4.96
N SER A 47 6.30 5.24 -5.19
CA SER A 47 4.93 5.22 -5.76
C SER A 47 4.90 4.66 -7.18
N THR A 48 5.97 4.89 -7.97
CA THR A 48 6.10 4.34 -9.31
C THR A 48 6.24 2.83 -9.27
N LEU A 49 7.00 2.29 -8.31
CA LEU A 49 7.12 0.85 -8.08
C LEU A 49 5.75 0.23 -7.75
N LEU A 50 5.00 0.80 -6.79
CA LEU A 50 3.66 0.31 -6.47
C LEU A 50 2.72 0.36 -7.68
N LYS A 51 2.72 1.46 -8.42
CA LYS A 51 1.89 1.63 -9.62
C LYS A 51 2.29 0.66 -10.74
N ALA A 52 3.58 0.34 -10.89
CA ALA A 52 4.05 -0.66 -11.84
C ALA A 52 3.58 -2.07 -11.45
N ILE A 53 3.65 -2.43 -10.16
CA ILE A 53 3.12 -3.68 -9.63
C ILE A 53 1.61 -3.79 -9.89
N PHE A 54 0.87 -2.70 -9.73
CA PHE A 54 -0.60 -2.66 -9.94
C PHE A 54 -1.03 -2.43 -11.39
N GLY A 55 -0.10 -2.45 -12.36
CA GLY A 55 -0.41 -2.32 -13.78
C GLY A 55 -0.85 -0.92 -14.24
N LEU A 56 -0.58 0.12 -13.44
CA LEU A 56 -0.84 1.54 -13.79
C LEU A 56 0.35 2.21 -14.48
N VAL A 57 1.55 1.66 -14.34
CA VAL A 57 2.75 2.08 -15.03
C VAL A 57 3.34 0.85 -15.72
N ARG A 58 3.71 1.00 -16.99
CA ARG A 58 4.21 -0.12 -17.78
C ARG A 58 5.60 -0.56 -17.31
N VAL A 59 5.72 -1.83 -16.99
CA VAL A 59 7.00 -2.53 -16.79
C VAL A 59 7.61 -2.79 -18.16
N ARG A 60 8.85 -2.36 -18.35
CA ARG A 60 9.61 -2.53 -19.60
C ARG A 60 10.49 -3.76 -19.56
N GLU A 61 11.09 -4.02 -18.40
CA GLU A 61 11.96 -5.15 -18.14
C GLU A 61 11.61 -5.79 -16.80
N GLY A 62 11.96 -7.05 -16.63
CA GLY A 62 11.64 -7.80 -15.43
C GLY A 62 10.22 -8.35 -15.41
N SER A 63 9.77 -8.82 -14.24
CA SER A 63 8.46 -9.45 -14.11
C SER A 63 7.81 -9.23 -12.75
N VAL A 64 6.49 -9.25 -12.72
CA VAL A 64 5.66 -9.29 -11.51
C VAL A 64 4.89 -10.61 -11.51
N GLN A 65 4.95 -11.33 -10.40
CA GLN A 65 4.26 -12.60 -10.22
C GLN A 65 3.38 -12.56 -8.97
N LEU A 66 2.19 -13.11 -9.07
CA LEU A 66 1.26 -13.30 -7.97
C LEU A 66 1.04 -14.82 -7.78
N ARG A 67 1.46 -15.36 -6.63
CA ARG A 67 1.44 -16.80 -6.35
C ARG A 67 2.02 -17.65 -7.49
N GLY A 68 3.17 -17.23 -8.02
CA GLY A 68 3.86 -17.90 -9.13
C GLY A 68 3.30 -17.61 -10.53
N GLU A 69 2.11 -17.05 -10.66
CA GLU A 69 1.56 -16.64 -11.95
C GLU A 69 2.10 -15.28 -12.40
N THR A 70 2.58 -15.16 -13.63
CA THR A 70 3.02 -13.88 -14.19
C THR A 70 1.83 -12.96 -14.45
N VAL A 71 1.87 -11.80 -13.80
CA VAL A 71 0.84 -10.75 -13.90
C VAL A 71 1.39 -9.43 -14.45
N THR A 72 2.59 -9.45 -14.99
CA THR A 72 3.28 -8.28 -15.53
C THR A 72 2.43 -7.57 -16.59
N ASN A 73 2.23 -6.27 -16.40
CA ASN A 73 1.44 -5.42 -17.31
C ASN A 73 -0.03 -5.85 -17.51
N LEU A 74 -0.58 -6.70 -16.65
CA LEU A 74 -2.02 -6.90 -16.64
C LEU A 74 -2.72 -5.60 -16.25
N PRO A 75 -3.88 -5.29 -16.84
CA PRO A 75 -4.64 -4.10 -16.46
C PRO A 75 -5.15 -4.21 -15.01
N ALA A 76 -5.25 -3.07 -14.31
CA ALA A 76 -5.58 -3.00 -12.88
C ALA A 76 -6.85 -3.80 -12.50
N HIS A 77 -7.89 -3.79 -13.35
CA HIS A 77 -9.12 -4.52 -13.07
C HIS A 77 -8.94 -6.05 -13.01
N GLU A 78 -7.97 -6.59 -13.76
CA GLU A 78 -7.61 -8.01 -13.69
C GLU A 78 -6.83 -8.33 -12.42
N LEU A 79 -5.98 -7.41 -11.94
CA LEU A 79 -5.29 -7.55 -10.65
C LEU A 79 -6.28 -7.50 -9.48
N VAL A 80 -7.29 -6.62 -9.55
CA VAL A 80 -8.39 -6.63 -8.57
C VAL A 80 -9.14 -7.96 -8.58
N ALA A 81 -9.42 -8.54 -9.75
CA ALA A 81 -10.05 -9.86 -9.86
C ALA A 81 -9.19 -10.96 -9.21
N ARG A 82 -7.87 -10.81 -9.24
CA ARG A 82 -6.89 -11.70 -8.59
C ARG A 82 -6.58 -11.34 -7.14
N ARG A 83 -7.44 -10.50 -6.52
CA ARG A 83 -7.38 -10.13 -5.11
C ARG A 83 -6.17 -9.25 -4.75
N VAL A 84 -5.75 -8.36 -5.63
CA VAL A 84 -4.82 -7.27 -5.33
C VAL A 84 -5.60 -5.98 -5.15
N GLY A 85 -5.52 -5.37 -3.95
CA GLY A 85 -6.09 -4.05 -3.65
C GLY A 85 -5.03 -2.97 -3.79
N PHE A 86 -5.46 -1.75 -4.17
CA PHE A 86 -4.57 -0.59 -4.25
C PHE A 86 -5.25 0.65 -3.70
N VAL A 87 -4.55 1.38 -2.83
CA VAL A 87 -4.98 2.68 -2.29
C VAL A 87 -3.95 3.72 -2.72
N PRO A 88 -4.29 4.62 -3.66
CA PRO A 88 -3.39 5.68 -4.09
C PRO A 88 -3.29 6.79 -3.04
N GLN A 89 -2.20 7.56 -3.08
CA GLN A 89 -1.96 8.69 -2.18
C GLN A 89 -3.01 9.80 -2.32
N VAL A 90 -3.42 10.11 -3.55
CA VAL A 90 -4.38 11.18 -3.87
C VAL A 90 -5.56 10.63 -4.67
N GLU A 91 -6.67 11.40 -4.70
CA GLU A 91 -7.90 11.02 -5.44
C GLU A 91 -8.43 9.64 -5.06
N ASN A 92 -8.24 9.29 -3.80
CA ASN A 92 -8.50 7.95 -3.28
C ASN A 92 -9.98 7.71 -2.90
N ILE A 93 -10.87 8.70 -3.03
CA ILE A 93 -12.32 8.58 -2.81
C ILE A 93 -13.10 9.37 -3.87
N PHE A 94 -14.41 9.13 -3.96
CA PHE A 94 -15.37 9.93 -4.74
C PHE A 94 -16.10 10.88 -3.82
N PRO A 95 -15.71 12.17 -3.73
CA PRO A 95 -16.21 13.10 -2.70
C PRO A 95 -17.69 13.47 -2.87
N SER A 96 -18.23 13.39 -4.07
CA SER A 96 -19.66 13.63 -4.38
C SER A 96 -20.58 12.49 -3.98
N LEU A 97 -20.06 11.28 -3.83
CA LEU A 97 -20.78 10.09 -3.43
C LEU A 97 -20.81 9.95 -1.91
N THR A 98 -21.80 9.21 -1.39
CA THR A 98 -21.88 8.82 0.02
C THR A 98 -20.77 7.82 0.38
N VAL A 99 -20.57 7.59 1.69
CA VAL A 99 -19.71 6.52 2.20
C VAL A 99 -20.16 5.16 1.64
N GLU A 100 -21.46 4.86 1.69
CA GLU A 100 -22.03 3.63 1.13
C GLU A 100 -21.70 3.47 -0.35
N GLU A 101 -21.96 4.48 -1.16
CA GLU A 101 -21.71 4.43 -2.61
C GLU A 101 -20.22 4.22 -2.93
N ASN A 102 -19.32 4.87 -2.18
CA ASN A 102 -17.89 4.61 -2.29
C ASN A 102 -17.54 3.14 -2.01
N LEU A 103 -18.07 2.55 -0.95
CA LEU A 103 -17.86 1.14 -0.60
C LEU A 103 -18.46 0.19 -1.65
N ARG A 104 -19.64 0.53 -2.22
CA ARG A 104 -20.26 -0.27 -3.29
C ARG A 104 -19.43 -0.34 -4.55
N ILE A 105 -18.68 0.71 -4.90
CA ILE A 105 -17.73 0.69 -6.01
C ILE A 105 -16.64 -0.35 -5.75
N GLY A 106 -16.12 -0.44 -4.52
CA GLY A 106 -15.07 -1.40 -4.16
C GLY A 106 -15.46 -2.87 -4.32
N ILE A 107 -16.76 -3.19 -4.22
CA ILE A 107 -17.26 -4.57 -4.33
C ILE A 107 -17.89 -4.89 -5.69
N TYR A 108 -17.67 -4.06 -6.71
CA TYR A 108 -18.33 -4.20 -8.02
C TYR A 108 -18.27 -5.60 -8.61
N GLN A 109 -17.14 -6.28 -8.49
CA GLN A 109 -16.93 -7.63 -9.02
C GLN A 109 -17.52 -8.74 -8.12
N ARG A 110 -17.87 -8.45 -6.85
CA ARG A 110 -18.28 -9.42 -5.81
C ARG A 110 -19.56 -9.02 -5.08
N ARG A 111 -20.51 -8.43 -5.77
CA ARG A 111 -21.74 -7.84 -5.20
C ARG A 111 -22.51 -8.75 -4.24
N ARG A 112 -22.43 -10.08 -4.43
CA ARG A 112 -23.12 -11.06 -3.56
C ARG A 112 -22.53 -11.14 -2.16
N GLN A 113 -21.31 -10.66 -1.94
CA GLN A 113 -20.63 -10.66 -0.63
C GLN A 113 -20.78 -9.32 0.11
N TRP A 114 -21.72 -8.45 -0.33
CA TRP A 114 -21.88 -7.11 0.22
C TRP A 114 -21.97 -7.08 1.74
N ASP A 115 -22.92 -7.85 2.32
CA ASP A 115 -23.19 -7.81 3.77
C ASP A 115 -22.00 -8.30 4.60
N GLU A 116 -21.35 -9.37 4.15
CA GLU A 116 -20.16 -9.92 4.80
C GLU A 116 -19.00 -8.92 4.75
N ARG A 117 -18.71 -8.37 3.56
CA ARG A 117 -17.60 -7.42 3.39
C ARG A 117 -17.87 -6.10 4.10
N LEU A 118 -19.10 -5.63 4.09
CA LEU A 118 -19.50 -4.44 4.84
C LEU A 118 -19.32 -4.66 6.36
N ALA A 119 -19.72 -5.81 6.89
CA ALA A 119 -19.52 -6.13 8.30
C ALA A 119 -18.03 -6.12 8.68
N PHE A 120 -17.16 -6.69 7.84
CA PHE A 120 -15.72 -6.66 8.03
C PHE A 120 -15.18 -5.23 8.04
N VAL A 121 -15.54 -4.42 7.02
CA VAL A 121 -15.06 -3.02 6.91
C VAL A 121 -15.61 -2.16 8.04
N ALA A 122 -16.86 -2.34 8.44
CA ALA A 122 -17.47 -1.63 9.56
C ALA A 122 -16.81 -1.99 10.91
N GLY A 123 -16.38 -3.23 11.08
CA GLY A 123 -15.59 -3.67 12.24
C GLY A 123 -14.23 -3.00 12.29
N MET A 124 -13.52 -2.88 11.16
CA MET A 124 -12.24 -2.19 11.06
C MET A 124 -12.36 -0.67 11.22
N PHE A 125 -13.44 -0.09 10.68
CA PHE A 125 -13.67 1.38 10.65
C PHE A 125 -15.09 1.73 11.13
N PRO A 126 -15.39 1.66 12.45
CA PRO A 126 -16.74 1.93 12.97
C PRO A 126 -17.27 3.31 12.61
N VAL A 127 -16.41 4.30 12.43
CA VAL A 127 -16.76 5.66 12.00
C VAL A 127 -17.45 5.69 10.64
N LEU A 128 -17.10 4.77 9.72
CA LEU A 128 -17.73 4.69 8.41
C LEU A 128 -19.18 4.19 8.51
N ALA A 129 -19.45 3.24 9.40
CA ALA A 129 -20.79 2.73 9.64
C ALA A 129 -21.72 3.83 10.19
N SER A 130 -21.24 4.67 11.11
CA SER A 130 -22.03 5.79 11.66
C SER A 130 -22.31 6.92 10.66
N ARG A 131 -21.52 7.01 9.58
CA ARG A 131 -21.60 8.06 8.55
C ARG A 131 -22.02 7.54 7.17
N PHE A 132 -22.64 6.38 7.11
CA PHE A 132 -22.90 5.61 5.90
C PHE A 132 -23.62 6.40 4.80
N ARG A 133 -24.58 7.27 5.16
CA ARG A 133 -25.33 8.13 4.23
C ARG A 133 -24.70 9.50 4.00
N GLN A 134 -23.59 9.83 4.68
CA GLN A 134 -22.92 11.11 4.55
C GLN A 134 -22.11 11.14 3.25
N ARG A 135 -22.08 12.30 2.57
CA ARG A 135 -21.18 12.52 1.41
C ARG A 135 -19.72 12.44 1.86
N ALA A 136 -18.91 11.70 1.13
CA ALA A 136 -17.51 11.46 1.47
C ALA A 136 -16.66 12.75 1.48
N GLY A 137 -17.03 13.77 0.70
CA GLY A 137 -16.37 15.08 0.71
C GLY A 137 -16.50 15.83 2.04
N LEU A 138 -17.49 15.49 2.89
CA LEU A 138 -17.68 16.11 4.22
C LEU A 138 -16.92 15.38 5.34
N LEU A 139 -16.23 14.30 5.04
CA LEU A 139 -15.40 13.58 5.98
C LEU A 139 -14.10 14.35 6.26
N SER A 140 -13.54 14.18 7.46
CA SER A 140 -12.16 14.63 7.77
C SER A 140 -11.13 13.90 6.92
N GLY A 141 -9.89 14.41 6.88
CA GLY A 141 -8.79 13.77 6.14
C GLY A 141 -8.57 12.31 6.55
N GLY A 142 -8.52 12.04 7.86
CA GLY A 142 -8.38 10.68 8.38
C GLY A 142 -9.55 9.76 8.03
N GLU A 143 -10.80 10.27 8.13
CA GLU A 143 -11.99 9.50 7.75
C GLU A 143 -12.03 9.20 6.25
N ARG A 144 -11.60 10.15 5.40
CA ARG A 144 -11.44 9.91 3.95
C ARG A 144 -10.43 8.81 3.68
N GLN A 145 -9.30 8.81 4.42
CA GLN A 145 -8.29 7.76 4.27
C GLN A 145 -8.82 6.38 4.69
N MET A 146 -9.55 6.32 5.83
CA MET A 146 -10.22 5.09 6.25
C MET A 146 -11.23 4.60 5.20
N LEU A 147 -11.99 5.52 4.58
CA LEU A 147 -12.92 5.17 3.49
C LEU A 147 -12.19 4.62 2.27
N ALA A 148 -11.05 5.20 1.89
CA ALA A 148 -10.24 4.73 0.78
C ALA A 148 -9.71 3.31 1.01
N ILE A 149 -9.19 3.04 2.22
CA ILE A 149 -8.74 1.70 2.63
C ILE A 149 -9.95 0.75 2.70
N GLY A 150 -11.04 1.17 3.33
CA GLY A 150 -12.28 0.39 3.43
C GLY A 150 -12.81 -0.01 2.04
N ARG A 151 -12.80 0.91 1.08
CA ARG A 151 -13.19 0.62 -0.31
C ARG A 151 -12.31 -0.45 -0.95
N ALA A 152 -10.99 -0.40 -0.76
CA ALA A 152 -10.09 -1.43 -1.25
C ALA A 152 -10.35 -2.79 -0.59
N LEU A 153 -10.65 -2.82 0.70
CA LEU A 153 -10.99 -4.03 1.46
C LEU A 153 -12.31 -4.68 1.01
N MET A 154 -13.23 -3.93 0.42
CA MET A 154 -14.48 -4.49 -0.12
C MET A 154 -14.23 -5.52 -1.23
N SER A 155 -13.13 -5.43 -1.97
CA SER A 155 -12.75 -6.42 -2.99
C SER A 155 -12.17 -7.72 -2.40
N GLU A 156 -12.06 -7.84 -1.08
CA GLU A 156 -11.46 -8.99 -0.38
C GLU A 156 -10.01 -9.27 -0.86
N PRO A 157 -9.12 -8.30 -0.77
CA PRO A 157 -7.76 -8.50 -1.28
C PRO A 157 -6.98 -9.52 -0.44
N SER A 158 -6.08 -10.26 -1.09
CA SER A 158 -5.05 -11.06 -0.41
C SER A 158 -3.74 -10.28 -0.29
N VAL A 159 -3.53 -9.30 -1.18
CA VAL A 159 -2.44 -8.34 -1.14
C VAL A 159 -3.02 -6.94 -1.23
N LEU A 160 -2.65 -6.06 -0.30
CA LEU A 160 -3.06 -4.66 -0.27
C LEU A 160 -1.84 -3.76 -0.45
N LEU A 161 -1.85 -2.95 -1.51
CA LEU A 161 -0.82 -1.98 -1.84
C LEU A 161 -1.27 -0.60 -1.35
N LEU A 162 -0.47 0.07 -0.53
CA LEU A 162 -0.77 1.36 0.09
C LEU A 162 0.30 2.38 -0.29
N ASP A 163 -0.10 3.45 -1.00
CA ASP A 163 0.81 4.51 -1.46
C ASP A 163 0.68 5.73 -0.54
N GLU A 164 1.63 5.90 0.39
CA GLU A 164 1.73 6.99 1.38
C GLU A 164 0.41 7.28 2.11
N PRO A 165 -0.23 6.27 2.75
CA PRO A 165 -1.56 6.44 3.32
C PRO A 165 -1.62 7.41 4.51
N SER A 166 -0.49 7.74 5.14
CA SER A 166 -0.42 8.71 6.25
C SER A 166 -0.14 10.15 5.80
N ALA A 167 0.17 10.36 4.51
CA ALA A 167 0.58 11.67 4.00
C ALA A 167 -0.48 12.75 4.19
N GLY A 168 -0.06 13.93 4.69
CA GLY A 168 -0.94 15.09 4.87
C GLY A 168 -1.96 14.97 6.01
N LEU A 169 -1.92 13.90 6.79
CA LEU A 169 -2.79 13.73 7.95
C LEU A 169 -2.18 14.36 9.22
N SER A 170 -3.03 14.70 10.19
CA SER A 170 -2.56 15.10 11.53
C SER A 170 -1.86 13.92 12.21
N PRO A 171 -0.94 14.16 13.17
CA PRO A 171 -0.21 13.09 13.86
C PRO A 171 -1.11 12.00 14.45
N LEU A 172 -2.23 12.40 15.07
CA LEU A 172 -3.20 11.45 15.60
C LEU A 172 -3.80 10.54 14.52
N ASN A 173 -4.15 11.10 13.36
CA ASN A 173 -4.72 10.34 12.26
C ASN A 173 -3.65 9.48 11.55
N GLN A 174 -2.39 9.89 11.54
CA GLN A 174 -1.28 9.06 11.05
C GLN A 174 -1.15 7.80 11.90
N GLU A 175 -1.10 7.94 13.24
CA GLU A 175 -1.05 6.79 14.14
C GLU A 175 -2.22 5.84 13.92
N LEU A 176 -3.43 6.39 13.80
CA LEU A 176 -4.62 5.58 13.56
C LEU A 176 -4.54 4.80 12.24
N VAL A 177 -3.97 5.38 11.17
CA VAL A 177 -3.74 4.67 9.90
C VAL A 177 -2.77 3.53 10.09
N PHE A 178 -1.64 3.74 10.79
CA PHE A 178 -0.68 2.68 11.06
C PHE A 178 -1.28 1.55 11.91
N GLU A 179 -2.02 1.88 12.97
CA GLU A 179 -2.72 0.89 13.80
C GLU A 179 -3.71 0.06 12.97
N ARG A 180 -4.56 0.71 12.17
CA ARG A 180 -5.55 0.03 11.34
C ARG A 180 -4.93 -0.85 10.26
N THR A 181 -3.84 -0.41 9.64
CA THR A 181 -3.14 -1.26 8.65
C THR A 181 -2.48 -2.47 9.31
N ALA A 182 -1.95 -2.33 10.53
CA ALA A 182 -1.45 -3.47 11.30
C ALA A 182 -2.57 -4.47 11.68
N GLU A 183 -3.77 -3.97 12.05
CA GLU A 183 -4.94 -4.83 12.31
C GLU A 183 -5.41 -5.56 11.03
N ILE A 184 -5.44 -4.86 9.89
CA ILE A 184 -5.74 -5.47 8.59
C ILE A 184 -4.75 -6.59 8.27
N ASN A 185 -3.46 -6.37 8.50
CA ASN A 185 -2.44 -7.41 8.29
C ASN A 185 -2.68 -8.62 9.21
N LYS A 186 -3.00 -8.41 10.50
CA LYS A 186 -3.33 -9.49 11.43
C LYS A 186 -4.54 -10.33 11.00
N SER A 187 -5.43 -9.80 10.15
CA SER A 187 -6.52 -10.57 9.56
C SER A 187 -6.08 -11.49 8.40
N GLY A 188 -4.78 -11.56 8.10
CA GLY A 188 -4.18 -12.43 7.09
C GLY A 188 -3.94 -11.78 5.72
N ILE A 189 -4.23 -10.49 5.57
CA ILE A 189 -3.98 -9.73 4.34
C ILE A 189 -2.50 -9.33 4.30
N SER A 190 -1.79 -9.69 3.23
CA SER A 190 -0.41 -9.22 3.00
C SER A 190 -0.42 -7.74 2.62
N ILE A 191 0.50 -6.95 3.17
CA ILE A 191 0.54 -5.51 2.93
C ILE A 191 1.88 -5.12 2.31
N VAL A 192 1.84 -4.27 1.28
CA VAL A 192 3.00 -3.51 0.80
C VAL A 192 2.67 -2.04 0.97
N MET A 193 3.36 -1.38 1.88
CA MET A 193 3.16 0.04 2.17
C MET A 193 4.39 0.85 1.75
N VAL A 194 4.16 1.89 0.97
CA VAL A 194 5.13 2.95 0.72
C VAL A 194 4.87 4.08 1.70
N GLU A 195 5.90 4.60 2.37
CA GLU A 195 5.77 5.70 3.33
C GLU A 195 6.97 6.65 3.34
N GLN A 196 6.69 7.91 3.74
CA GLN A 196 7.71 8.91 4.07
C GLN A 196 8.13 8.81 5.53
N ASN A 197 7.19 8.49 6.44
CA ASN A 197 7.49 8.23 7.85
C ASN A 197 8.15 6.85 7.95
N ALA A 198 9.45 6.82 7.60
CA ALA A 198 10.22 5.60 7.49
C ALA A 198 10.31 4.85 8.83
N GLN A 199 10.53 5.58 9.93
CA GLN A 199 10.60 4.98 11.26
C GLN A 199 9.31 4.26 11.60
N ARG A 200 8.16 4.94 11.50
CA ARG A 200 6.88 4.36 11.87
C ARG A 200 6.48 3.21 10.97
N CYS A 201 6.79 3.30 9.67
CA CYS A 201 6.57 2.22 8.71
C CYS A 201 7.36 0.95 9.08
N LEU A 202 8.65 1.10 9.41
CA LEU A 202 9.50 -0.04 9.79
C LEU A 202 9.15 -0.64 11.15
N GLU A 203 8.63 0.16 12.10
CA GLU A 203 8.19 -0.34 13.42
C GLU A 203 7.06 -1.37 13.33
N ILE A 204 6.21 -1.30 12.31
CA ILE A 204 5.09 -2.22 12.13
C ILE A 204 5.32 -3.26 11.02
N ALA A 205 6.34 -3.07 10.18
CA ALA A 205 6.65 -3.98 9.09
C ALA A 205 7.45 -5.19 9.58
N HIS A 206 7.32 -6.32 8.88
CA HIS A 206 8.17 -7.50 9.09
C HIS A 206 9.49 -7.36 8.30
N ARG A 207 9.40 -6.78 7.09
CA ARG A 207 10.52 -6.57 6.16
C ARG A 207 10.48 -5.17 5.62
N GLY A 208 11.67 -4.58 5.42
CA GLY A 208 11.84 -3.28 4.78
C GLY A 208 12.62 -3.36 3.47
N TYR A 209 12.27 -2.49 2.56
CA TYR A 209 13.03 -2.16 1.35
C TYR A 209 13.32 -0.68 1.35
N VAL A 210 14.58 -0.31 1.26
CA VAL A 210 14.99 1.08 1.11
C VAL A 210 15.24 1.33 -0.38
N LEU A 211 14.45 2.21 -0.99
CA LEU A 211 14.65 2.64 -2.36
C LEU A 211 15.47 3.94 -2.39
N ASP A 212 16.45 3.97 -3.27
CA ASP A 212 17.17 5.20 -3.62
C ASP A 212 17.41 5.25 -5.13
N GLN A 213 17.16 6.40 -5.75
CA GLN A 213 17.34 6.64 -7.19
C GLN A 213 16.78 5.54 -8.11
N GLY A 214 15.62 5.00 -7.73
CA GLY A 214 14.92 3.96 -8.49
C GLY A 214 15.47 2.54 -8.28
N ARG A 215 16.33 2.29 -7.31
CA ARG A 215 16.94 0.98 -7.03
C ARG A 215 16.75 0.56 -5.57
N ASN A 216 16.85 -0.75 -5.31
CA ASN A 216 16.99 -1.24 -3.94
C ASN A 216 18.37 -0.86 -3.39
N ALA A 217 18.42 -0.02 -2.36
CA ALA A 217 19.64 0.34 -1.65
C ALA A 217 19.91 -0.62 -0.50
N TYR A 218 18.88 -0.91 0.30
CA TYR A 218 18.95 -1.86 1.42
C TYR A 218 17.68 -2.72 1.46
N THR A 219 17.82 -3.94 1.96
CA THR A 219 16.73 -4.88 2.14
C THR A 219 17.01 -5.77 3.33
N GLY A 220 16.04 -5.97 4.21
CA GLY A 220 16.22 -6.84 5.37
C GLY A 220 15.00 -6.87 6.29
N PRO A 221 15.09 -7.59 7.42
CA PRO A 221 14.11 -7.50 8.49
C PRO A 221 13.95 -6.04 8.94
N ALA A 222 12.72 -5.58 9.10
CA ALA A 222 12.45 -4.17 9.38
C ALA A 222 13.10 -3.69 10.69
N GLY A 223 13.12 -4.55 11.72
CA GLY A 223 13.79 -4.24 12.98
C GLY A 223 15.32 -4.06 12.85
N GLU A 224 15.97 -4.76 11.91
CA GLU A 224 17.40 -4.55 11.65
C GLU A 224 17.64 -3.22 10.94
N LEU A 225 16.82 -2.90 9.93
CA LEU A 225 16.92 -1.63 9.19
C LEU A 225 16.68 -0.41 10.08
N LEU A 226 15.82 -0.51 11.11
CA LEU A 226 15.59 0.55 12.09
C LEU A 226 16.85 0.91 12.88
N HIS A 227 17.77 -0.03 13.05
CA HIS A 227 18.99 0.14 13.85
C HIS A 227 20.25 0.18 12.99
N ASP A 228 20.15 0.03 11.66
CA ASP A 228 21.30 0.14 10.75
C ASP A 228 21.78 1.59 10.71
N PRO A 229 23.06 1.87 11.11
CA PRO A 229 23.58 3.24 11.16
C PRO A 229 23.47 4.00 9.84
N LYS A 230 23.65 3.32 8.71
CA LYS A 230 23.58 3.95 7.38
C LYS A 230 22.13 4.27 6.99
N VAL A 231 21.19 3.37 7.30
CA VAL A 231 19.76 3.60 7.07
C VAL A 231 19.27 4.74 7.96
N VAL A 232 19.70 4.76 9.23
CA VAL A 232 19.37 5.83 10.19
C VAL A 232 19.92 7.17 9.70
N GLU A 233 21.19 7.24 9.33
CA GLU A 233 21.84 8.48 8.87
C GLU A 233 21.20 9.03 7.60
N LEU A 234 20.97 8.18 6.59
CA LEU A 234 20.54 8.61 5.26
C LEU A 234 19.02 8.80 5.14
N TYR A 235 18.22 7.99 5.85
CA TYR A 235 16.78 7.90 5.59
C TYR A 235 15.91 8.12 6.84
N LEU A 236 16.45 7.95 8.06
CA LEU A 236 15.74 8.19 9.31
C LEU A 236 16.23 9.46 10.02
N GLY A 237 17.44 9.92 9.73
CA GLY A 237 18.17 10.97 10.47
C GLY A 237 17.63 12.39 10.32
N SER A 238 16.63 12.67 9.49
CA SER A 238 15.96 13.99 9.52
C SER A 238 15.05 14.18 10.74
N LEU A 239 14.75 13.11 11.47
CA LEU A 239 13.90 13.11 12.67
C LEU A 239 14.72 13.08 13.98
N ALA A 240 15.96 12.59 13.97
CA ALA A 240 16.83 12.52 15.14
C ALA A 240 17.39 13.90 15.58
N ARG A 241 17.23 14.96 14.77
CA ARG A 241 17.69 16.34 15.09
C ARG A 241 16.64 17.23 15.76
N LYS A 242 15.50 16.66 16.19
CA LYS A 242 14.42 17.39 16.89
C LYS A 242 14.12 16.82 18.28
N GLN A 243 15.14 16.36 18.99
CA GLN A 243 15.10 16.19 20.45
C GLN A 243 16.06 17.17 21.12
#